data_10fd10b2ef4741555c6d5fa893f70532
#
_entry.id   10fd10b2ef4741555c6d5fa893f70532
#
_cell.length_a   1.000
_cell.length_b   1.000
_cell.length_c   1.000
_cell.angle_alpha   90.00
_cell.angle_beta   90.00
_cell.angle_gamma   90.00
#
_symmetry.space_group_name_H-M   'P 1'
#
loop_
_entity.id
_entity.type
_entity.pdbx_description
1 polymer ?
#
loop_
_entity_poly.entity_id
_entity_poly.type
_entity_poly.pdbx_seq_one_letter_code
_entity_poly.pdbx_strand_id
1 'polypeptide(L)'
;MAAILLAEDDDSMRRFLKKALELAGHTVIDAAQGDEALTELQLREFDLLLTDIVMPIMDGIELARRAAEIDPEMKIMFITGFAAVALNAANEAPEDAKVLSKPFHLKDLVQEVDRVIAA
;
A
#
# COMPACT_ATOMS: atom_id res chain seq x y z
N MET A 1 -12.65 -7.80 7.34
CA MET A 1 -12.39 -6.45 7.86
C MET A 1 -10.94 -6.36 8.31
N ALA A 2 -10.19 -5.45 7.75
CA ALA A 2 -8.77 -5.34 8.01
C ALA A 2 -8.37 -3.90 8.30
N ALA A 3 -7.23 -3.73 8.97
CA ALA A 3 -6.61 -2.42 9.20
C ALA A 3 -5.59 -2.19 8.09
N ILE A 4 -5.80 -1.15 7.28
CA ILE A 4 -4.99 -0.85 6.11
C ILE A 4 -4.31 0.51 6.29
N LEU A 5 -3.00 0.56 6.04
CA LEU A 5 -2.27 1.81 5.91
C LEU A 5 -2.12 2.10 4.41
N LEU A 6 -2.65 3.23 3.97
CA LEU A 6 -2.60 3.66 2.59
C LEU A 6 -1.62 4.83 2.45
N ALA A 7 -0.58 4.66 1.65
CA ALA A 7 0.38 5.71 1.35
C ALA A 7 0.27 6.12 -0.12
N GLU A 8 -0.16 7.34 -0.38
CA GLU A 8 -0.38 7.86 -1.73
C GLU A 8 -0.23 9.38 -1.69
N ASP A 9 0.66 9.92 -2.51
CA ASP A 9 0.93 11.37 -2.53
C ASP A 9 -0.09 12.19 -3.32
N ASP A 10 -0.82 11.57 -4.24
CA ASP A 10 -1.91 12.26 -4.97
C ASP A 10 -3.13 12.33 -4.04
N ASP A 11 -3.51 13.56 -3.67
CA ASP A 11 -4.62 13.77 -2.71
C ASP A 11 -5.95 13.21 -3.19
N SER A 12 -6.26 13.40 -4.46
CA SER A 12 -7.52 12.90 -5.04
C SER A 12 -7.56 11.38 -5.07
N MET A 13 -6.48 10.77 -5.52
CA MET A 13 -6.37 9.31 -5.57
C MET A 13 -6.41 8.73 -4.16
N ARG A 14 -5.71 9.34 -3.22
CA ARG A 14 -5.68 8.87 -1.83
C ARG A 14 -7.08 8.85 -1.22
N ARG A 15 -7.84 9.94 -1.38
CA ARG A 15 -9.21 10.02 -0.88
C ARG A 15 -10.12 9.00 -1.54
N PHE A 16 -9.96 8.82 -2.85
CA PHE A 16 -10.75 7.90 -3.63
C PHE A 16 -10.53 6.45 -3.18
N LEU A 17 -9.27 6.06 -3.05
CA LEU A 17 -8.89 4.72 -2.60
C LEU A 17 -9.35 4.46 -1.16
N LYS A 18 -9.14 5.43 -0.29
CA LYS A 18 -9.57 5.31 1.11
C LYS A 18 -11.07 5.05 1.21
N LYS A 19 -11.86 5.84 0.49
CA LYS A 19 -13.31 5.69 0.52
C LYS A 19 -13.75 4.33 0.00
N ALA A 20 -13.15 3.86 -1.08
CA ALA A 20 -13.48 2.57 -1.65
C ALA A 20 -13.20 1.42 -0.68
N LEU A 21 -12.06 1.47 -0.03
CA LEU A 21 -11.66 0.44 0.94
C LEU A 21 -12.54 0.48 2.19
N GLU A 22 -12.90 1.66 2.64
CA GLU A 22 -13.82 1.81 3.77
C GLU A 22 -15.21 1.27 3.44
N LEU A 23 -15.70 1.52 2.23
CA LEU A 23 -16.97 0.97 1.77
C LEU A 23 -16.94 -0.56 1.69
N ALA A 24 -15.77 -1.13 1.46
CA ALA A 24 -15.60 -2.58 1.44
C ALA A 24 -15.48 -3.20 2.84
N GLY A 25 -15.53 -2.37 3.89
CA GLY A 25 -15.54 -2.84 5.28
C GLY A 25 -14.21 -2.75 6.01
N HIS A 26 -13.20 -2.14 5.41
CA HIS A 26 -11.89 -2.01 6.04
C HIS A 26 -11.76 -0.71 6.83
N THR A 27 -10.85 -0.70 7.80
CA THR A 27 -10.43 0.51 8.49
C THR A 27 -9.18 1.03 7.80
N VAL A 28 -9.16 2.29 7.39
CA VAL A 28 -8.06 2.85 6.61
C VAL A 28 -7.49 4.08 7.31
N ILE A 29 -6.18 4.05 7.53
CA ILE A 29 -5.39 5.22 7.91
C ILE A 29 -4.59 5.60 6.66
N ASP A 30 -4.60 6.87 6.29
CA ASP A 30 -3.90 7.31 5.08
C ASP A 30 -2.75 8.27 5.41
N ALA A 31 -1.76 8.27 4.55
CA ALA A 31 -0.60 9.14 4.63
C ALA A 31 -0.26 9.66 3.23
N ALA A 32 0.19 10.91 3.16
CA ALA A 32 0.53 11.54 1.88
C ALA A 32 1.96 11.26 1.45
N GLN A 33 2.81 10.79 2.36
CA GLN A 33 4.24 10.59 2.11
C GLN A 33 4.74 9.39 2.91
N GLY A 34 5.88 8.84 2.49
CA GLY A 34 6.45 7.65 3.12
C GLY A 34 6.86 7.85 4.57
N ASP A 35 7.39 9.02 4.92
CA ASP A 35 7.79 9.31 6.30
C ASP A 35 6.59 9.39 7.25
N GLU A 36 5.47 9.95 6.78
CA GLU A 36 4.23 9.98 7.56
C GLU A 36 3.69 8.56 7.76
N ALA A 37 3.73 7.75 6.71
CA ALA A 37 3.31 6.35 6.80
C ALA A 37 4.18 5.56 7.77
N LEU A 38 5.48 5.79 7.75
CA LEU A 38 6.40 5.14 8.70
C LEU A 38 6.05 5.50 10.14
N THR A 39 5.72 6.75 10.41
CA THR A 39 5.28 7.18 11.73
C THR A 39 4.04 6.40 12.19
N GLU A 40 3.07 6.22 11.29
CA GLU A 40 1.87 5.44 11.61
C GLU A 40 2.20 3.98 11.90
N LEU A 41 3.14 3.39 11.15
CA LEU A 41 3.59 2.01 11.37
C LEU A 41 4.21 1.81 12.76
N GLN A 42 4.83 2.85 13.31
CA GLN A 42 5.44 2.81 14.64
C GLN A 42 4.41 2.96 15.76
N LEU A 43 3.25 3.55 15.45
CA LEU A 43 2.22 3.87 16.43
C LEU A 43 1.15 2.79 16.57
N ARG A 44 0.89 2.02 15.52
CA ARG A 44 -0.20 1.04 15.52
C ARG A 44 0.10 -0.12 14.57
N GLU A 45 -0.67 -1.19 14.70
CA GLU A 45 -0.53 -2.38 13.87
C GLU A 45 -1.48 -2.32 12.67
N PHE A 46 -1.04 -2.85 11.54
CA PHE A 46 -1.83 -2.93 10.31
C PHE A 46 -1.76 -4.35 9.74
N ASP A 47 -2.82 -4.74 9.04
CA ASP A 47 -2.87 -6.02 8.32
C ASP A 47 -2.25 -5.89 6.93
N LEU A 48 -2.35 -4.70 6.33
CA LEU A 48 -1.87 -4.44 4.97
C LEU A 48 -1.29 -3.05 4.86
N LEU A 49 -0.14 -2.94 4.22
CA LEU A 49 0.39 -1.68 3.69
C LEU A 49 0.10 -1.64 2.19
N LEU A 50 -0.70 -0.66 1.77
CA LEU A 50 -0.98 -0.39 0.37
C LEU A 50 -0.31 0.93 0.03
N THR A 51 0.71 0.92 -0.81
CA THR A 51 1.50 2.11 -1.09
C THR A 51 1.79 2.31 -2.57
N ASP A 52 1.78 3.56 -3.00
CA ASP A 52 2.38 3.94 -4.28
C ASP A 52 3.89 3.71 -4.18
N ILE A 53 4.53 3.46 -5.31
CA ILE A 53 5.99 3.29 -5.37
C ILE A 53 6.69 4.63 -5.44
N VAL A 54 6.23 5.52 -6.33
CA VAL A 54 6.88 6.82 -6.54
C VAL A 54 6.22 7.87 -5.65
N MET A 55 6.94 8.27 -4.62
CA MET A 55 6.50 9.29 -3.67
C MET A 55 7.70 10.15 -3.28
N PRO A 56 7.48 11.42 -2.87
CA PRO A 56 8.57 12.25 -2.36
C PRO A 56 9.10 11.75 -1.03
N ILE A 57 10.33 12.10 -0.72
CA ILE A 57 11.04 11.84 0.55
C ILE A 57 11.43 10.38 0.71
N MET A 58 10.46 9.47 0.71
CA MET A 58 10.71 8.04 0.84
C MET A 58 9.79 7.31 -0.14
N ASP A 59 10.36 6.55 -1.07
CA ASP A 59 9.55 5.79 -2.03
C ASP A 59 8.87 4.59 -1.36
N GLY A 60 7.91 4.00 -2.07
CA GLY A 60 7.12 2.90 -1.53
C GLY A 60 7.92 1.63 -1.29
N ILE A 61 9.00 1.40 -2.03
CA ILE A 61 9.83 0.21 -1.85
C ILE A 61 10.60 0.29 -0.53
N GLU A 62 11.20 1.44 -0.25
CA GLU A 62 11.88 1.63 1.03
C GLU A 62 10.89 1.58 2.20
N LEU A 63 9.73 2.20 2.04
CA LEU A 63 8.68 2.13 3.05
C LEU A 63 8.30 0.67 3.34
N ALA A 64 8.11 -0.14 2.29
CA ALA A 64 7.76 -1.55 2.43
C ALA A 64 8.85 -2.34 3.15
N ARG A 65 10.12 -2.06 2.86
CA ARG A 65 11.24 -2.72 3.55
C ARG A 65 11.24 -2.42 5.04
N ARG A 66 11.02 -1.15 5.38
CA ARG A 66 10.94 -0.74 6.78
C ARG A 66 9.73 -1.33 7.48
N ALA A 67 8.59 -1.39 6.77
CA ALA A 67 7.38 -2.02 7.28
C ALA A 67 7.61 -3.50 7.60
N ALA A 68 8.29 -4.22 6.71
CA ALA A 68 8.60 -5.63 6.91
C ALA A 68 9.54 -5.87 8.09
N GLU A 69 10.41 -4.93 8.39
CA GLU A 69 11.27 -4.99 9.58
C GLU A 69 10.47 -4.80 10.85
N ILE A 70 9.50 -3.89 10.83
CA ILE A 70 8.63 -3.61 11.97
C ILE A 70 7.68 -4.77 12.24
N ASP A 71 7.06 -5.30 11.19
CA ASP A 71 6.09 -6.39 11.28
C ASP A 71 6.22 -7.31 10.07
N PRO A 72 6.96 -8.43 10.20
CA PRO A 72 7.14 -9.39 9.09
C PRO A 72 5.84 -10.08 8.65
N GLU A 73 4.80 -10.06 9.48
CA GLU A 73 3.52 -10.69 9.18
C GLU A 73 2.59 -9.80 8.34
N MET A 74 2.90 -8.50 8.26
CA MET A 74 2.07 -7.55 7.51
C MET A 74 2.14 -7.83 6.03
N LYS A 75 0.99 -7.82 5.36
CA LYS A 75 0.93 -7.95 3.91
C LYS A 75 1.30 -6.62 3.26
N ILE A 76 1.89 -6.69 2.07
CA ILE A 76 2.33 -5.49 1.34
C ILE A 76 1.81 -5.57 -0.09
N MET A 77 1.25 -4.46 -0.56
CA MET A 77 0.77 -4.33 -1.93
C MET A 77 1.17 -2.96 -2.48
N PHE A 78 1.74 -2.96 -3.67
CA PHE A 78 2.13 -1.73 -4.36
C PHE A 78 1.13 -1.36 -5.43
N ILE A 79 0.94 -0.05 -5.63
CA ILE A 79 0.24 0.50 -6.79
C ILE A 79 1.20 1.42 -7.53
N THR A 80 1.20 1.39 -8.86
CA THR A 80 2.09 2.25 -9.64
C THR A 80 1.54 2.48 -11.05
N GLY A 81 1.81 3.67 -11.59
CA GLY A 81 1.51 4.01 -12.98
C GLY A 81 2.68 3.75 -13.93
N PHE A 82 3.81 3.25 -13.42
CA PHE A 82 5.04 3.08 -14.21
C PHE A 82 5.44 1.62 -14.28
N ALA A 83 5.26 1.01 -15.46
CA ALA A 83 5.56 -0.41 -15.66
C ALA A 83 7.02 -0.76 -15.36
N ALA A 84 7.97 0.11 -15.73
CA ALA A 84 9.39 -0.12 -15.46
C ALA A 84 9.67 -0.13 -13.95
N VAL A 85 9.00 0.73 -13.19
CA VAL A 85 9.12 0.78 -11.74
C VAL A 85 8.51 -0.48 -11.11
N ALA A 86 7.41 -0.98 -11.67
CA ALA A 86 6.79 -2.22 -11.21
C ALA A 86 7.73 -3.42 -11.37
N LEU A 87 8.47 -3.48 -12.48
CA LEU A 87 9.46 -4.54 -12.70
C LEU A 87 10.60 -4.48 -11.67
N ASN A 88 11.07 -3.28 -11.35
CA ASN A 88 12.10 -3.11 -10.32
C ASN A 88 11.57 -3.47 -8.94
N ALA A 89 10.31 -3.12 -8.65
CA ALA A 89 9.68 -3.46 -7.38
C ALA A 89 9.62 -4.97 -7.16
N ALA A 90 9.35 -5.74 -8.21
CA ALA A 90 9.30 -7.20 -8.11
C ALA A 90 10.64 -7.80 -7.67
N ASN A 91 11.77 -7.13 -7.99
CA ASN A 91 13.10 -7.58 -7.63
C ASN A 91 13.60 -7.05 -6.28
N GLU A 92 13.14 -5.87 -5.87
CA GLU A 92 13.65 -5.17 -4.69
C GLU A 92 12.70 -5.16 -3.49
N ALA A 93 11.44 -5.47 -3.74
CA ALA A 93 10.41 -5.47 -2.70
C ALA A 93 10.56 -6.68 -1.76
N PRO A 94 9.96 -6.62 -0.57
CA PRO A 94 9.85 -7.79 0.29
C PRO A 94 9.16 -8.95 -0.43
N GLU A 95 9.53 -10.16 -0.07
CA GLU A 95 8.92 -11.38 -0.60
C GLU A 95 7.42 -11.36 -0.39
N ASP A 96 6.66 -11.89 -1.33
CA ASP A 96 5.19 -11.94 -1.32
C ASP A 96 4.47 -10.61 -1.54
N ALA A 97 5.18 -9.50 -1.76
CA ALA A 97 4.54 -8.25 -2.10
C ALA A 97 3.88 -8.33 -3.48
N LYS A 98 2.66 -7.81 -3.57
CA LYS A 98 1.91 -7.73 -4.83
C LYS A 98 2.09 -6.36 -5.47
N VAL A 99 2.02 -6.30 -6.80
CA VAL A 99 2.08 -5.04 -7.53
C VAL A 99 0.86 -4.93 -8.44
N LEU A 100 0.11 -3.84 -8.31
CA LEU A 100 -1.03 -3.54 -9.16
C LEU A 100 -0.71 -2.30 -9.98
N SER A 101 -0.73 -2.41 -11.30
CA SER A 101 -0.41 -1.31 -12.20
C SER A 101 -1.64 -0.45 -12.51
N LYS A 102 -1.46 0.86 -12.54
CA LYS A 102 -2.46 1.81 -13.03
C LYS A 102 -2.47 1.79 -14.56
N PRO A 103 -3.60 2.01 -15.23
CA PRO A 103 -4.93 2.19 -14.66
C PRO A 103 -5.56 0.85 -14.23
N PHE A 104 -6.38 0.89 -13.22
CA PHE A 104 -7.13 -0.28 -12.77
C PHE A 104 -8.56 0.15 -12.40
N HIS A 105 -9.49 -0.80 -12.42
CA HIS A 105 -10.83 -0.56 -11.92
C HIS A 105 -10.82 -0.69 -10.40
N LEU A 106 -11.61 0.14 -9.74
CA LEU A 106 -11.71 0.12 -8.29
C LEU A 106 -12.15 -1.23 -7.74
N LYS A 107 -13.06 -1.88 -8.46
CA LYS A 107 -13.51 -3.22 -8.12
C LYS A 107 -12.35 -4.22 -8.11
N ASP A 108 -11.44 -4.12 -9.08
CA ASP A 108 -10.29 -5.02 -9.16
C ASP A 108 -9.32 -4.77 -8.01
N LEU A 109 -9.12 -3.51 -7.63
CA LEU A 109 -8.30 -3.16 -6.48
C LEU A 109 -8.87 -3.78 -5.20
N VAL A 110 -10.16 -3.60 -4.95
CA VAL A 110 -10.80 -4.12 -3.74
C VAL A 110 -10.71 -5.64 -3.69
N GLN A 111 -10.96 -6.31 -4.83
CA GLN A 111 -10.84 -7.77 -4.91
C GLN A 111 -9.41 -8.24 -4.62
N GLU A 112 -8.42 -7.56 -5.16
CA GLU A 112 -7.02 -7.92 -4.95
C GLU A 112 -6.61 -7.69 -3.49
N VAL A 113 -7.04 -6.59 -2.89
CA VAL A 113 -6.80 -6.32 -1.47
C VAL A 113 -7.40 -7.43 -0.61
N ASP A 114 -8.64 -7.82 -0.86
CA ASP A 114 -9.29 -8.88 -0.10
C ASP A 114 -8.57 -10.21 -0.25
N ARG A 115 -8.08 -10.50 -1.46
CA ARG A 115 -7.32 -11.72 -1.73
C ARG A 115 -6.00 -11.74 -0.97
N VAL A 116 -5.27 -10.63 -0.98
CA VAL A 116 -3.98 -10.50 -0.30
C VAL A 116 -4.15 -10.66 1.22
N ILE A 117 -5.16 -10.03 1.78
CA ILE A 117 -5.43 -10.11 3.22
C ILE A 117 -5.81 -11.53 3.63
N ALA A 118 -6.57 -12.23 2.79
CA ALA A 118 -7.04 -13.60 3.09
C ALA A 118 -5.96 -14.67 2.93
N ALA A 119 -4.87 -14.34 2.24
CA ALA A 119 -3.80 -15.31 1.94
C ALA A 119 -3.00 -15.75 3.17
#